data_cedc83635a049b8159063dce6ff543c7
#
_entry.id   cedc83635a049b8159063dce6ff543c7
#
_cell.length_a   1.000
_cell.length_b   1.000
_cell.length_c   1.000
_cell.angle_alpha   90.00
_cell.angle_beta   90.00
_cell.angle_gamma   90.00
#
_symmetry.space_group_name_H-M   'P 1'
#
loop_
_entity.id
_entity.type
_entity.pdbx_description
1 polymer ?
#
loop_
_entity_poly.entity_id
_entity_poly.type
_entity_poly.pdbx_seq_one_letter_code
_entity_poly.pdbx_strand_id
1 'polypeptide(L)'
;MKQKQMKGVCLLIAGILFLLLFFSFSGIEKTKLLDTDGRNFEKAEVTNVISGNLSNSGSGKQTVELKLLSGDHKGKIIQATSSQSYLFGAKCKKGMKVIAIVNESKGELLASVYSVNRGPMVWLMAAVFVAIVVAVGGRKGISSILSLVFTMLCIFFIFLPMIYKGISPILAAVLVVAFTTVVTMCMVDGITKKSVAAMLGTIIGVVFSGAFALIFGQVTSITGYNVSDIENLVYVGEMTDIKIGELLFAGILIASLGAVMDVGMSIASTLNELKEQNPQMMLKELFQSGMNVGRDMMGTMTNTLILAFTGGSINTLVFIFAYNYGYQQVINMYSVGIEIMQGLSSSLGVIMAVPVTSWIAAFLYSKNQK
;
A
#
# COMPACT_ATOMS: atom_id res chain seq x y z
N MET A 1 -10.88 33.75 6.11
CA MET A 1 -12.17 33.06 6.34
C MET A 1 -12.60 32.18 5.15
N LYS A 2 -12.61 32.66 3.90
CA LYS A 2 -13.00 31.89 2.69
C LYS A 2 -12.23 30.59 2.46
N GLN A 3 -10.91 30.56 2.70
CA GLN A 3 -10.06 29.38 2.44
C GLN A 3 -10.36 28.23 3.41
N LYS A 4 -10.66 28.53 4.68
CA LYS A 4 -11.03 27.53 5.69
C LYS A 4 -12.42 26.93 5.41
N GLN A 5 -13.35 27.75 4.91
CA GLN A 5 -14.68 27.30 4.48
C GLN A 5 -14.58 26.41 3.22
N MET A 6 -13.78 26.81 2.22
CA MET A 6 -13.54 26.03 1.01
C MET A 6 -12.92 24.65 1.33
N LYS A 7 -11.96 24.61 2.26
CA LYS A 7 -11.38 23.34 2.72
C LYS A 7 -12.45 22.42 3.36
N GLY A 8 -13.31 22.97 4.21
CA GLY A 8 -14.42 22.22 4.82
C GLY A 8 -15.41 21.68 3.79
N VAL A 9 -15.80 22.49 2.81
CA VAL A 9 -16.72 22.08 1.72
C VAL A 9 -16.07 20.96 0.86
N CYS A 10 -14.80 21.09 0.50
CA CYS A 10 -14.09 20.05 -0.26
C CYS A 10 -14.04 18.73 0.48
N LEU A 11 -13.72 18.74 1.77
CA LEU A 11 -13.71 17.54 2.61
C LEU A 11 -15.10 16.90 2.76
N LEU A 12 -16.13 17.72 2.86
CA LEU A 12 -17.51 17.26 2.93
C LEU A 12 -17.93 16.59 1.61
N ILE A 13 -17.64 17.21 0.47
CA ILE A 13 -17.90 16.63 -0.85
C ILE A 13 -17.12 15.33 -1.03
N ALA A 14 -15.84 15.31 -0.64
CA ALA A 14 -15.00 14.11 -0.70
C ALA A 14 -15.53 12.98 0.18
N GLY A 15 -16.01 13.31 1.39
CA GLY A 15 -16.66 12.35 2.28
C GLY A 15 -17.97 11.80 1.71
N ILE A 16 -18.80 12.65 1.14
CA ILE A 16 -20.06 12.22 0.46
C ILE A 16 -19.72 11.32 -0.73
N LEU A 17 -18.77 11.71 -1.57
CA LEU A 17 -18.35 10.91 -2.72
C LEU A 17 -17.76 9.56 -2.28
N PHE A 18 -16.94 9.55 -1.23
CA PHE A 18 -16.43 8.30 -0.64
C PHE A 18 -17.58 7.39 -0.18
N LEU A 19 -18.57 7.94 0.55
CA LEU A 19 -19.73 7.18 1.01
C LEU A 19 -20.56 6.66 -0.15
N LEU A 20 -20.82 7.47 -1.17
CA LEU A 20 -21.54 7.05 -2.37
C LEU A 20 -20.82 5.90 -3.08
N LEU A 21 -19.50 6.01 -3.28
CA LEU A 21 -18.68 4.95 -3.85
C LEU A 21 -18.66 3.71 -2.95
N PHE A 22 -18.48 3.89 -1.64
CA PHE A 22 -18.52 2.81 -0.68
C PHE A 22 -19.84 2.04 -0.76
N PHE A 23 -20.99 2.71 -0.67
CA PHE A 23 -22.30 2.04 -0.76
C PHE A 23 -22.57 1.42 -2.13
N SER A 24 -22.10 2.04 -3.21
CA SER A 24 -22.20 1.49 -4.58
C SER A 24 -21.42 0.18 -4.72
N PHE A 25 -20.34 0.01 -3.97
CA PHE A 25 -19.47 -1.15 -4.04
C PHE A 25 -19.53 -2.08 -2.82
N SER A 26 -20.21 -1.71 -1.71
CA SER A 26 -20.27 -2.52 -0.48
C SER A 26 -21.22 -3.73 -0.55
N GLY A 27 -22.18 -3.73 -1.47
CA GLY A 27 -23.15 -4.82 -1.63
C GLY A 27 -22.63 -6.04 -2.44
N ILE A 28 -21.31 -6.32 -2.39
CA ILE A 28 -20.75 -7.46 -3.11
C ILE A 28 -20.86 -8.70 -2.23
N GLU A 29 -21.64 -9.69 -2.68
CA GLU A 29 -21.55 -11.03 -2.12
C GLU A 29 -20.20 -11.63 -2.52
N LYS A 30 -19.31 -11.79 -1.53
CA LYS A 30 -18.02 -12.43 -1.76
C LYS A 30 -18.24 -13.92 -1.93
N THR A 31 -17.79 -14.48 -3.05
CA THR A 31 -17.77 -15.93 -3.26
C THR A 31 -16.98 -16.58 -2.12
N LYS A 32 -17.56 -17.59 -1.45
CA LYS A 32 -16.85 -18.36 -0.42
C LYS A 32 -15.79 -19.24 -1.12
N LEU A 33 -14.57 -18.70 -1.27
CA LEU A 33 -13.45 -19.39 -1.91
C LEU A 33 -12.83 -20.48 -1.02
N LEU A 34 -13.00 -20.36 0.30
CA LEU A 34 -12.53 -21.33 1.29
C LEU A 34 -13.71 -21.71 2.18
N ASP A 35 -13.91 -23.00 2.36
CA ASP A 35 -14.83 -23.50 3.38
C ASP A 35 -14.16 -23.32 4.75
N THR A 36 -14.63 -22.29 5.45
CA THR A 36 -14.22 -21.97 6.82
C THR A 36 -15.31 -22.31 7.82
N ASP A 37 -16.38 -22.98 7.38
CA ASP A 37 -17.50 -23.35 8.24
C ASP A 37 -16.99 -24.27 9.35
N GLY A 38 -17.23 -23.87 10.59
CA GLY A 38 -16.75 -24.56 11.80
C GLY A 38 -15.32 -24.19 12.25
N ARG A 39 -14.57 -23.34 11.52
CA ARG A 39 -13.24 -22.87 11.94
C ARG A 39 -13.31 -21.49 12.56
N ASN A 40 -13.20 -21.39 13.87
CA ASN A 40 -13.18 -20.13 14.59
C ASN A 40 -11.75 -19.78 15.01
N PHE A 41 -11.34 -18.52 14.72
CA PHE A 41 -10.05 -17.99 15.18
C PHE A 41 -10.25 -17.31 16.53
N GLU A 42 -9.72 -17.92 17.58
CA GLU A 42 -9.92 -17.45 18.95
C GLU A 42 -8.61 -17.04 19.61
N LYS A 43 -8.71 -16.03 20.48
CA LYS A 43 -7.59 -15.66 21.35
C LYS A 43 -7.48 -16.71 22.45
N ALA A 44 -6.26 -17.18 22.70
CA ALA A 44 -5.98 -18.16 23.74
C ALA A 44 -4.68 -17.83 24.47
N GLU A 45 -4.53 -18.39 25.65
CA GLU A 45 -3.31 -18.34 26.46
C GLU A 45 -2.80 -19.77 26.70
N VAL A 46 -1.51 -19.98 26.49
CA VAL A 46 -0.85 -21.26 26.75
C VAL A 46 -0.71 -21.42 28.25
N THR A 47 -1.46 -22.37 28.84
CA THR A 47 -1.39 -22.64 30.29
C THR A 47 -0.27 -23.64 30.59
N ASN A 48 -0.07 -24.61 29.70
CA ASN A 48 0.96 -25.66 29.87
C ASN A 48 1.49 -26.15 28.52
N VAL A 49 2.72 -26.63 28.49
CA VAL A 49 3.32 -27.35 27.35
C VAL A 49 3.48 -28.80 27.76
N ILE A 50 2.68 -29.67 27.16
CA ILE A 50 2.60 -31.10 27.57
C ILE A 50 3.78 -31.88 26.96
N SER A 51 4.02 -31.70 25.67
CA SER A 51 5.09 -32.37 24.94
C SER A 51 5.56 -31.54 23.76
N GLY A 52 6.81 -31.72 23.34
CA GLY A 52 7.35 -31.07 22.15
C GLY A 52 8.60 -31.79 21.67
N ASN A 53 8.57 -32.30 20.44
CA ASN A 53 9.76 -32.71 19.72
C ASN A 53 10.29 -31.53 18.96
N LEU A 54 11.29 -30.84 19.51
CA LEU A 54 12.00 -29.76 18.88
C LEU A 54 13.15 -30.36 18.08
N SER A 55 13.06 -30.33 16.75
CA SER A 55 14.24 -30.56 15.92
C SER A 55 15.19 -29.37 16.06
N ASN A 56 16.50 -29.61 15.98
CA ASN A 56 17.53 -28.55 15.96
C ASN A 56 17.36 -27.56 14.80
N SER A 57 16.59 -27.94 13.78
CA SER A 57 16.23 -27.10 12.62
C SER A 57 15.05 -26.14 12.88
N GLY A 58 14.50 -26.10 14.09
CA GLY A 58 13.40 -25.18 14.43
C GLY A 58 12.02 -25.62 13.96
N SER A 59 11.88 -26.76 13.29
CA SER A 59 10.60 -27.37 12.91
C SER A 59 10.24 -28.50 13.87
N GLY A 60 8.97 -28.58 14.29
CA GLY A 60 8.51 -29.63 15.22
C GLY A 60 7.02 -29.47 15.53
N LYS A 61 6.48 -30.42 16.29
CA LYS A 61 5.13 -30.35 16.83
C LYS A 61 5.18 -30.26 18.36
N GLN A 62 4.38 -29.36 18.91
CA GLN A 62 4.14 -29.27 20.35
C GLN A 62 2.68 -29.58 20.62
N THR A 63 2.41 -30.30 21.73
CA THR A 63 1.08 -30.41 22.32
C THR A 63 1.02 -29.48 23.52
N VAL A 64 0.04 -28.58 23.52
CA VAL A 64 -0.12 -27.53 24.52
C VAL A 64 -1.54 -27.54 25.08
N GLU A 65 -1.70 -27.04 26.28
CA GLU A 65 -3.00 -26.66 26.83
C GLU A 65 -3.24 -25.19 26.62
N LEU A 66 -4.41 -24.90 26.05
CA LEU A 66 -4.84 -23.54 25.77
C LEU A 66 -6.07 -23.18 26.59
N LYS A 67 -6.02 -22.08 27.31
CA LYS A 67 -7.19 -21.43 27.89
C LYS A 67 -7.74 -20.45 26.87
N LEU A 68 -8.96 -20.67 26.40
CA LEU A 68 -9.64 -19.79 25.47
C LEU A 68 -10.00 -18.45 26.13
N LEU A 69 -9.67 -17.33 25.48
CA LEU A 69 -9.91 -15.98 25.99
C LEU A 69 -11.06 -15.28 25.23
N SER A 70 -11.49 -15.84 24.11
CA SER A 70 -12.57 -15.31 23.26
C SER A 70 -13.43 -16.45 22.70
N GLY A 71 -14.51 -16.12 22.02
CA GLY A 71 -15.43 -17.06 21.37
C GLY A 71 -16.43 -17.71 22.33
N ASP A 72 -17.23 -18.64 21.80
CA ASP A 72 -18.35 -19.30 22.51
C ASP A 72 -17.86 -20.20 23.66
N HIS A 73 -16.62 -20.66 23.59
CA HIS A 73 -16.01 -21.52 24.59
C HIS A 73 -15.02 -20.80 25.51
N LYS A 74 -15.17 -19.48 25.68
CA LYS A 74 -14.32 -18.65 26.55
C LYS A 74 -14.19 -19.24 27.96
N GLY A 75 -12.95 -19.35 28.42
CA GLY A 75 -12.61 -19.90 29.75
C GLY A 75 -12.35 -21.40 29.78
N LYS A 76 -12.73 -22.17 28.77
CA LYS A 76 -12.39 -23.60 28.68
C LYS A 76 -10.90 -23.78 28.44
N ILE A 77 -10.37 -24.85 29.01
CA ILE A 77 -9.01 -25.33 28.76
C ILE A 77 -9.13 -26.54 27.83
N ILE A 78 -8.43 -26.49 26.72
CA ILE A 78 -8.43 -27.51 25.67
C ILE A 78 -7.01 -27.88 25.27
N GLN A 79 -6.81 -29.11 24.86
CA GLN A 79 -5.55 -29.51 24.24
C GLN A 79 -5.50 -29.03 22.79
N ALA A 80 -4.34 -28.52 22.39
CA ALA A 80 -4.10 -28.05 21.04
C ALA A 80 -2.74 -28.50 20.53
N THR A 81 -2.64 -28.66 19.23
CA THR A 81 -1.35 -28.91 18.57
C THR A 81 -0.79 -27.58 18.01
N SER A 82 0.50 -27.33 18.22
CA SER A 82 1.22 -26.27 17.56
C SER A 82 2.25 -26.87 16.63
N SER A 83 2.08 -26.65 15.33
CA SER A 83 3.13 -26.96 14.35
C SER A 83 4.12 -25.80 14.35
N GLN A 84 5.39 -26.10 14.61
CA GLN A 84 6.46 -25.14 14.41
C GLN A 84 6.89 -25.20 12.95
N SER A 85 6.12 -24.58 12.06
CA SER A 85 6.56 -24.32 10.71
C SER A 85 6.98 -22.84 10.60
N TYR A 86 7.75 -22.51 9.57
CA TYR A 86 8.17 -21.13 9.35
C TYR A 86 7.00 -20.16 9.11
N LEU A 87 5.88 -20.66 8.60
CA LEU A 87 4.70 -19.86 8.23
C LEU A 87 3.57 -19.95 9.27
N PHE A 88 3.39 -21.10 9.91
CA PHE A 88 2.25 -21.36 10.79
C PHE A 88 2.70 -21.93 12.13
N GLY A 89 1.88 -21.69 13.15
CA GLY A 89 2.15 -22.15 14.50
C GLY A 89 3.05 -21.21 15.30
N ALA A 90 3.47 -21.67 16.44
CA ALA A 90 4.36 -20.94 17.33
C ALA A 90 5.16 -21.90 18.23
N LYS A 91 6.39 -21.52 18.59
CA LYS A 91 7.11 -22.14 19.69
C LYS A 91 6.48 -21.69 21.00
N CYS A 92 5.49 -22.46 21.47
CA CYS A 92 4.70 -22.10 22.62
C CYS A 92 5.51 -22.18 23.93
N LYS A 93 5.25 -21.20 24.80
CA LYS A 93 5.75 -21.15 26.19
C LYS A 93 4.58 -20.85 27.09
N LYS A 94 4.63 -21.32 28.35
CA LYS A 94 3.63 -21.02 29.37
C LYS A 94 3.42 -19.50 29.52
N GLY A 95 2.16 -19.07 29.56
CA GLY A 95 1.75 -17.65 29.62
C GLY A 95 1.73 -16.93 28.28
N MET A 96 2.09 -17.58 27.17
CA MET A 96 2.11 -16.98 25.84
C MET A 96 0.71 -16.79 25.29
N LYS A 97 0.38 -15.60 24.79
CA LYS A 97 -0.88 -15.32 24.10
C LYS A 97 -0.77 -15.70 22.64
N VAL A 98 -1.69 -16.53 22.17
CA VAL A 98 -1.73 -17.07 20.80
C VAL A 98 -3.11 -16.88 20.18
N ILE A 99 -3.18 -17.03 18.88
CA ILE A 99 -4.42 -17.24 18.13
C ILE A 99 -4.54 -18.72 17.87
N ALA A 100 -5.65 -19.33 18.26
CA ALA A 100 -5.96 -20.73 18.02
C ALA A 100 -7.07 -20.84 16.98
N ILE A 101 -6.98 -21.85 16.12
CA ILE A 101 -8.09 -22.30 15.29
C ILE A 101 -8.82 -23.36 16.14
N VAL A 102 -10.09 -23.13 16.41
CA VAL A 102 -10.96 -24.02 17.16
C VAL A 102 -12.03 -24.54 16.21
N ASN A 103 -12.11 -25.86 16.11
CA ASN A 103 -13.14 -26.55 15.34
C ASN A 103 -14.00 -27.38 16.29
N GLU A 104 -15.30 -27.33 16.12
CA GLU A 104 -16.23 -28.26 16.78
C GLU A 104 -16.62 -29.34 15.76
N SER A 105 -16.18 -30.56 15.99
CA SER A 105 -16.55 -31.70 15.16
C SER A 105 -17.10 -32.83 16.06
N LYS A 106 -18.34 -33.21 15.80
CA LYS A 106 -19.05 -34.28 16.53
C LYS A 106 -19.07 -34.11 18.07
N GLY A 107 -19.15 -32.84 18.55
CA GLY A 107 -19.15 -32.51 19.98
C GLY A 107 -17.77 -32.52 20.66
N GLU A 108 -16.69 -32.77 19.92
CA GLU A 108 -15.31 -32.62 20.38
C GLU A 108 -14.71 -31.32 19.87
N LEU A 109 -14.02 -30.59 20.75
CA LEU A 109 -13.30 -29.38 20.43
C LEU A 109 -11.87 -29.73 20.00
N LEU A 110 -11.60 -29.61 18.73
CA LEU A 110 -10.25 -29.73 18.17
C LEU A 110 -9.63 -28.36 18.05
N ALA A 111 -8.41 -28.19 18.58
CA ALA A 111 -7.71 -26.91 18.48
C ALA A 111 -6.30 -27.08 17.93
N SER A 112 -5.89 -26.04 17.17
CA SER A 112 -4.51 -25.88 16.74
C SER A 112 -4.06 -24.43 16.90
N VAL A 113 -2.77 -24.24 17.23
CA VAL A 113 -2.19 -22.89 17.32
C VAL A 113 -1.92 -22.38 15.92
N TYR A 114 -2.58 -21.29 15.54
CA TYR A 114 -2.37 -20.63 14.27
C TYR A 114 -1.10 -19.77 14.28
N SER A 115 -0.98 -18.89 15.28
CA SER A 115 0.19 -18.00 15.42
C SER A 115 0.25 -17.33 16.79
N VAL A 116 1.36 -16.65 17.06
CA VAL A 116 1.45 -15.72 18.21
C VAL A 116 0.46 -14.58 18.05
N ASN A 117 -0.21 -14.16 19.10
CA ASN A 117 -1.07 -12.99 19.07
C ASN A 117 -0.24 -11.70 19.00
N ARG A 118 0.06 -11.28 17.77
CA ARG A 118 0.84 -10.06 17.48
C ARG A 118 0.01 -8.78 17.48
N GLY A 119 -1.32 -8.91 17.45
CA GLY A 119 -2.25 -7.77 17.30
C GLY A 119 -1.98 -6.62 18.25
N PRO A 120 -1.92 -6.83 19.59
CA PRO A 120 -1.69 -5.73 20.54
C PRO A 120 -0.37 -5.00 20.30
N MET A 121 0.70 -5.72 19.92
CA MET A 121 2.01 -5.10 19.66
C MET A 121 2.00 -4.32 18.35
N VAL A 122 1.34 -4.81 17.30
CA VAL A 122 1.19 -4.09 16.04
C VAL A 122 0.44 -2.77 16.25
N TRP A 123 -0.65 -2.80 17.03
CA TRP A 123 -1.39 -1.58 17.37
C TRP A 123 -0.58 -0.62 18.24
N LEU A 124 0.23 -1.13 19.16
CA LEU A 124 1.15 -0.29 19.95
C LEU A 124 2.17 0.40 19.05
N MET A 125 2.80 -0.34 18.13
CA MET A 125 3.75 0.25 17.18
C MET A 125 3.08 1.30 16.28
N ALA A 126 1.87 1.04 15.80
CA ALA A 126 1.11 2.01 15.02
C ALA A 126 0.80 3.28 15.86
N ALA A 127 0.41 3.11 17.13
CA ALA A 127 0.13 4.24 18.03
C ALA A 127 1.41 5.07 18.30
N VAL A 128 2.56 4.43 18.51
CA VAL A 128 3.85 5.11 18.69
C VAL A 128 4.22 5.88 17.42
N PHE A 129 4.06 5.28 16.25
CA PHE A 129 4.30 5.96 14.97
C PHE A 129 3.43 7.22 14.83
N VAL A 130 2.12 7.10 15.08
CA VAL A 130 1.18 8.22 15.04
C VAL A 130 1.59 9.31 16.04
N ALA A 131 1.96 8.94 17.28
CA ALA A 131 2.37 9.88 18.30
C ALA A 131 3.64 10.66 17.87
N ILE A 132 4.62 10.00 17.28
CA ILE A 132 5.85 10.67 16.81
C ILE A 132 5.52 11.63 15.64
N VAL A 133 4.73 11.20 14.67
CA VAL A 133 4.34 12.06 13.53
C VAL A 133 3.57 13.29 14.01
N VAL A 134 2.67 13.13 14.97
CA VAL A 134 1.91 14.26 15.54
C VAL A 134 2.80 15.17 16.37
N ALA A 135 3.71 14.61 17.18
CA ALA A 135 4.62 15.39 18.02
C ALA A 135 5.57 16.27 17.19
N VAL A 136 6.12 15.71 16.10
CA VAL A 136 7.05 16.43 15.21
C VAL A 136 6.30 17.33 14.22
N GLY A 137 5.23 16.81 13.58
CA GLY A 137 4.52 17.49 12.52
C GLY A 137 3.38 18.43 12.98
N GLY A 138 2.97 18.36 14.26
CA GLY A 138 1.88 19.16 14.79
C GLY A 138 0.59 18.98 13.99
N ARG A 139 -0.07 20.08 13.62
CA ARG A 139 -1.31 20.04 12.83
C ARG A 139 -1.14 19.44 11.43
N LYS A 140 0.03 19.63 10.81
CA LYS A 140 0.34 19.00 9.51
C LYS A 140 0.52 17.49 9.66
N GLY A 141 1.14 17.04 10.75
CA GLY A 141 1.27 15.62 11.07
C GLY A 141 -0.08 14.92 11.21
N ILE A 142 -1.05 15.56 11.91
CA ILE A 142 -2.43 15.04 12.00
C ILE A 142 -3.06 14.91 10.60
N SER A 143 -2.96 15.95 9.77
CA SER A 143 -3.50 15.91 8.41
C SER A 143 -2.83 14.81 7.56
N SER A 144 -1.53 14.57 7.72
CA SER A 144 -0.81 13.50 7.02
C SER A 144 -1.27 12.11 7.45
N ILE A 145 -1.47 11.87 8.75
CA ILE A 145 -2.01 10.58 9.24
C ILE A 145 -3.43 10.37 8.74
N LEU A 146 -4.29 11.38 8.80
CA LEU A 146 -5.66 11.27 8.29
C LEU A 146 -5.70 10.99 6.79
N SER A 147 -4.83 11.63 5.99
CA SER A 147 -4.74 11.36 4.55
C SER A 147 -4.21 9.96 4.26
N LEU A 148 -3.23 9.47 5.02
CA LEU A 148 -2.73 8.09 4.91
C LEU A 148 -3.84 7.07 5.18
N VAL A 149 -4.57 7.24 6.31
CA VAL A 149 -5.71 6.38 6.66
C VAL A 149 -6.77 6.44 5.56
N PHE A 150 -7.11 7.64 5.07
CA PHE A 150 -8.07 7.81 3.98
C PHE A 150 -7.64 7.07 2.71
N THR A 151 -6.37 7.17 2.32
CA THR A 151 -5.84 6.45 1.15
C THR A 151 -5.96 4.93 1.34
N MET A 152 -5.63 4.41 2.53
CA MET A 152 -5.81 2.99 2.83
C MET A 152 -7.29 2.56 2.74
N LEU A 153 -8.21 3.38 3.29
CA LEU A 153 -9.65 3.12 3.18
C LEU A 153 -10.12 3.12 1.71
N CYS A 154 -9.61 4.02 0.87
CA CYS A 154 -9.94 4.01 -0.56
C CYS A 154 -9.43 2.75 -1.27
N ILE A 155 -8.24 2.26 -0.92
CA ILE A 155 -7.72 1.01 -1.48
C ILE A 155 -8.59 -0.17 -1.06
N PHE A 156 -8.90 -0.31 0.23
CA PHE A 156 -9.65 -1.47 0.72
C PHE A 156 -11.14 -1.44 0.35
N PHE A 157 -11.77 -0.27 0.35
CA PHE A 157 -13.23 -0.14 0.23
C PHE A 157 -13.71 0.40 -1.11
N ILE A 158 -12.80 0.88 -1.98
CA ILE A 158 -13.17 1.33 -3.32
C ILE A 158 -12.39 0.51 -4.36
N PHE A 159 -11.05 0.52 -4.33
CA PHE A 159 -10.25 -0.16 -5.34
C PHE A 159 -10.51 -1.66 -5.38
N LEU A 160 -10.37 -2.37 -4.23
CA LEU A 160 -10.57 -3.83 -4.21
C LEU A 160 -12.00 -4.23 -4.62
N PRO A 161 -13.07 -3.60 -4.15
CA PRO A 161 -14.42 -3.89 -4.63
C PRO A 161 -14.64 -3.58 -6.12
N MET A 162 -14.02 -2.51 -6.66
CA MET A 162 -14.12 -2.20 -8.09
C MET A 162 -13.53 -3.33 -8.94
N ILE A 163 -12.33 -3.79 -8.61
CA ILE A 163 -11.69 -4.88 -9.36
C ILE A 163 -12.44 -6.22 -9.20
N TYR A 164 -13.02 -6.46 -8.02
CA TYR A 164 -13.83 -7.65 -7.76
C TYR A 164 -15.10 -7.70 -8.61
N LYS A 165 -15.64 -6.54 -9.02
CA LYS A 165 -16.76 -6.40 -9.98
C LYS A 165 -16.31 -6.44 -11.46
N GLY A 166 -15.09 -6.82 -11.77
CA GLY A 166 -14.58 -6.93 -13.13
C GLY A 166 -14.14 -5.62 -13.78
N ILE A 167 -14.15 -4.49 -13.05
CA ILE A 167 -13.57 -3.25 -13.56
C ILE A 167 -12.07 -3.46 -13.75
N SER A 168 -11.53 -2.94 -14.87
CA SER A 168 -10.09 -3.00 -15.14
C SER A 168 -9.28 -2.49 -13.95
N PRO A 169 -8.35 -3.28 -13.36
CA PRO A 169 -7.49 -2.86 -12.28
C PRO A 169 -6.72 -1.58 -12.56
N ILE A 170 -6.25 -1.40 -13.80
CA ILE A 170 -5.54 -0.18 -14.22
C ILE A 170 -6.46 1.04 -14.15
N LEU A 171 -7.67 0.94 -14.70
CA LEU A 171 -8.65 2.02 -14.65
C LEU A 171 -9.06 2.34 -13.21
N ALA A 172 -9.33 1.31 -12.40
CA ALA A 172 -9.66 1.47 -10.99
C ALA A 172 -8.52 2.16 -10.22
N ALA A 173 -7.25 1.77 -10.48
CA ALA A 173 -6.09 2.40 -9.87
C ALA A 173 -5.98 3.89 -10.26
N VAL A 174 -6.12 4.24 -11.52
CA VAL A 174 -6.08 5.65 -11.98
C VAL A 174 -7.16 6.49 -11.30
N LEU A 175 -8.40 5.98 -11.24
CA LEU A 175 -9.52 6.69 -10.59
C LEU A 175 -9.29 6.87 -9.08
N VAL A 176 -8.85 5.82 -8.39
CA VAL A 176 -8.57 5.87 -6.95
C VAL A 176 -7.37 6.77 -6.65
N VAL A 177 -6.30 6.70 -7.45
CA VAL A 177 -5.13 7.58 -7.34
C VAL A 177 -5.54 9.04 -7.54
N ALA A 178 -6.33 9.36 -8.58
CA ALA A 178 -6.81 10.71 -8.81
C ALA A 178 -7.66 11.21 -7.63
N PHE A 179 -8.59 10.38 -7.15
CA PHE A 179 -9.47 10.72 -6.03
C PHE A 179 -8.69 10.94 -4.73
N THR A 180 -7.79 10.02 -4.37
CA THR A 180 -6.97 10.12 -3.16
C THR A 180 -6.01 11.30 -3.23
N THR A 181 -5.42 11.60 -4.39
CA THR A 181 -4.56 12.77 -4.60
C THR A 181 -5.32 14.06 -4.31
N VAL A 182 -6.50 14.24 -4.90
CA VAL A 182 -7.32 15.44 -4.68
C VAL A 182 -7.66 15.60 -3.20
N VAL A 183 -8.14 14.54 -2.55
CA VAL A 183 -8.54 14.59 -1.14
C VAL A 183 -7.35 14.85 -0.22
N THR A 184 -6.24 14.14 -0.42
CA THR A 184 -5.02 14.30 0.38
C THR A 184 -4.48 15.73 0.29
N MET A 185 -4.38 16.29 -0.92
CA MET A 185 -3.91 17.64 -1.11
C MET A 185 -4.85 18.68 -0.48
N CYS A 186 -6.17 18.46 -0.60
CA CYS A 186 -7.16 19.28 0.09
C CYS A 186 -7.04 19.18 1.63
N MET A 187 -6.73 18.00 2.16
CA MET A 187 -6.55 17.80 3.61
C MET A 187 -5.29 18.49 4.13
N VAL A 188 -4.19 18.45 3.39
CA VAL A 188 -2.89 19.00 3.82
C VAL A 188 -2.87 20.52 3.66
N ASP A 189 -3.04 21.03 2.44
CA ASP A 189 -2.85 22.46 2.10
C ASP A 189 -4.14 23.22 1.75
N GLY A 190 -5.27 22.52 1.64
CA GLY A 190 -6.52 23.12 1.16
C GLY A 190 -6.54 23.31 -0.34
N ILE A 191 -7.56 24.05 -0.85
CA ILE A 191 -7.70 24.38 -2.27
C ILE A 191 -6.93 25.68 -2.56
N THR A 192 -5.69 25.53 -3.00
CA THR A 192 -4.80 26.64 -3.37
C THR A 192 -4.25 26.40 -4.77
N LYS A 193 -3.69 27.45 -5.39
CA LYS A 193 -2.99 27.29 -6.69
C LYS A 193 -1.85 26.26 -6.58
N LYS A 194 -1.16 26.25 -5.43
CA LYS A 194 -0.12 25.27 -5.09
C LYS A 194 -0.68 23.85 -5.13
N SER A 195 -1.78 23.61 -4.41
CA SER A 195 -2.40 22.27 -4.35
C SER A 195 -2.89 21.83 -5.73
N VAL A 196 -3.50 22.71 -6.51
CA VAL A 196 -3.97 22.40 -7.88
C VAL A 196 -2.81 22.01 -8.80
N ALA A 197 -1.69 22.75 -8.74
CA ALA A 197 -0.51 22.43 -9.54
C ALA A 197 0.07 21.06 -9.15
N ALA A 198 0.18 20.81 -7.84
CA ALA A 198 0.66 19.53 -7.32
C ALA A 198 -0.28 18.37 -7.68
N MET A 199 -1.60 18.54 -7.54
CA MET A 199 -2.60 17.53 -7.93
C MET A 199 -2.47 17.12 -9.38
N LEU A 200 -2.48 18.07 -10.29
CA LEU A 200 -2.40 17.81 -11.73
C LEU A 200 -1.06 17.20 -12.10
N GLY A 201 0.05 17.72 -11.56
CA GLY A 201 1.37 17.15 -11.77
C GLY A 201 1.49 15.71 -11.28
N THR A 202 0.93 15.41 -10.11
CA THR A 202 0.91 14.05 -9.54
C THR A 202 0.07 13.09 -10.41
N ILE A 203 -1.17 13.47 -10.75
CA ILE A 203 -2.05 12.59 -11.53
C ILE A 203 -1.42 12.28 -12.89
N ILE A 204 -0.90 13.29 -13.57
CA ILE A 204 -0.24 13.11 -14.87
C ILE A 204 1.03 12.27 -14.72
N GLY A 205 1.86 12.53 -13.71
CA GLY A 205 3.07 11.74 -13.44
C GLY A 205 2.77 10.26 -13.18
N VAL A 206 1.73 9.95 -12.39
CA VAL A 206 1.32 8.56 -12.13
C VAL A 206 0.76 7.90 -13.40
N VAL A 207 -0.01 8.60 -14.22
CA VAL A 207 -0.48 8.09 -15.52
C VAL A 207 0.72 7.75 -16.43
N PHE A 208 1.75 8.59 -16.47
CA PHE A 208 2.99 8.28 -17.17
C PHE A 208 3.68 7.04 -16.61
N SER A 209 3.78 6.89 -15.28
CA SER A 209 4.32 5.67 -14.66
C SER A 209 3.59 4.42 -15.13
N GLY A 210 2.26 4.44 -15.13
CA GLY A 210 1.45 3.34 -15.62
C GLY A 210 1.63 3.05 -17.11
N ALA A 211 1.70 4.09 -17.94
CA ALA A 211 1.94 3.96 -19.37
C ALA A 211 3.30 3.31 -19.65
N PHE A 212 4.36 3.73 -18.96
CA PHE A 212 5.68 3.11 -19.06
C PHE A 212 5.67 1.66 -18.57
N ALA A 213 4.99 1.37 -17.46
CA ALA A 213 4.87 0.00 -16.97
C ALA A 213 4.21 -0.91 -18.01
N LEU A 214 3.14 -0.46 -18.66
CA LEU A 214 2.47 -1.20 -19.73
C LEU A 214 3.37 -1.43 -20.95
N ILE A 215 4.11 -0.40 -21.37
CA ILE A 215 5.05 -0.51 -22.49
C ILE A 215 6.15 -1.52 -22.15
N PHE A 216 6.77 -1.41 -20.96
CA PHE A 216 7.79 -2.37 -20.51
C PHE A 216 7.24 -3.79 -20.42
N GLY A 217 6.04 -3.97 -19.85
CA GLY A 217 5.39 -5.27 -19.77
C GLY A 217 5.19 -5.91 -21.14
N GLN A 218 4.72 -5.14 -22.13
CA GLN A 218 4.54 -5.61 -23.50
C GLN A 218 5.86 -5.98 -24.18
N VAL A 219 6.88 -5.12 -24.07
CA VAL A 219 8.19 -5.34 -24.70
C VAL A 219 8.93 -6.51 -24.07
N THR A 220 8.81 -6.71 -22.75
CA THR A 220 9.48 -7.78 -22.01
C THR A 220 8.65 -9.04 -21.84
N SER A 221 7.41 -9.05 -22.37
CA SER A 221 6.44 -10.15 -22.20
C SER A 221 6.13 -10.45 -20.71
N ILE A 222 6.19 -9.44 -19.84
CA ILE A 222 5.82 -9.52 -18.43
C ILE A 222 4.37 -9.12 -18.28
N THR A 223 3.60 -9.97 -17.63
CA THR A 223 2.17 -9.76 -17.33
C THR A 223 1.90 -9.95 -15.85
N GLY A 224 0.69 -9.63 -15.40
CA GLY A 224 0.27 -9.90 -14.02
C GLY A 224 0.23 -11.40 -13.66
N TYR A 225 0.39 -12.29 -14.62
CA TYR A 225 0.49 -13.73 -14.37
C TYR A 225 1.91 -14.21 -14.00
N ASN A 226 2.91 -13.33 -14.04
CA ASN A 226 4.29 -13.68 -13.73
C ASN A 226 4.70 -13.36 -12.27
N VAL A 227 3.73 -13.08 -11.41
CA VAL A 227 3.94 -12.73 -9.99
C VAL A 227 4.00 -13.97 -9.10
N SER A 228 4.56 -13.79 -7.90
CA SER A 228 4.52 -14.83 -6.86
C SER A 228 3.07 -15.14 -6.46
N ASP A 229 2.81 -16.37 -6.00
CA ASP A 229 1.49 -16.86 -5.59
C ASP A 229 0.41 -16.81 -6.69
N ILE A 230 0.84 -16.84 -7.95
CA ILE A 230 -0.06 -16.74 -9.12
C ILE A 230 -1.13 -17.84 -9.13
N GLU A 231 -0.82 -19.04 -8.64
CA GLU A 231 -1.78 -20.15 -8.59
C GLU A 231 -3.02 -19.79 -7.76
N ASN A 232 -2.82 -19.15 -6.61
CA ASN A 232 -3.91 -18.66 -5.77
C ASN A 232 -4.69 -17.53 -6.45
N LEU A 233 -3.99 -16.63 -7.15
CA LEU A 233 -4.63 -15.53 -7.87
C LEU A 233 -5.44 -16.04 -9.07
N VAL A 234 -4.94 -17.02 -9.80
CA VAL A 234 -5.66 -17.65 -10.92
C VAL A 234 -6.95 -18.32 -10.41
N TYR A 235 -6.86 -19.09 -9.31
CA TYR A 235 -8.05 -19.67 -8.69
C TYR A 235 -9.09 -18.61 -8.29
N VAL A 236 -8.65 -17.49 -7.71
CA VAL A 236 -9.54 -16.36 -7.41
C VAL A 236 -10.13 -15.78 -8.67
N GLY A 237 -9.36 -15.63 -9.75
CA GLY A 237 -9.82 -15.11 -11.03
C GLY A 237 -10.83 -16.01 -11.75
N GLU A 238 -10.69 -17.33 -11.60
CA GLU A 238 -11.67 -18.29 -12.16
C GLU A 238 -13.02 -18.25 -11.44
N MET A 239 -13.02 -17.86 -10.15
CA MET A 239 -14.20 -17.77 -9.31
C MET A 239 -14.81 -16.36 -9.23
N THR A 240 -14.15 -15.36 -9.84
CA THR A 240 -14.53 -13.95 -9.80
C THR A 240 -14.26 -13.29 -11.15
N ASP A 241 -14.74 -12.06 -11.33
CA ASP A 241 -14.50 -11.29 -12.56
C ASP A 241 -13.17 -10.51 -12.54
N ILE A 242 -12.24 -10.82 -11.63
CA ILE A 242 -10.98 -10.08 -11.47
C ILE A 242 -10.05 -10.33 -12.67
N LYS A 243 -9.60 -9.25 -13.29
CA LYS A 243 -8.62 -9.28 -14.41
C LYS A 243 -7.19 -9.35 -13.86
N ILE A 244 -6.72 -10.57 -13.58
CA ILE A 244 -5.41 -10.81 -12.92
C ILE A 244 -4.24 -10.23 -13.69
N GLY A 245 -4.26 -10.34 -15.04
CA GLY A 245 -3.18 -9.82 -15.89
C GLY A 245 -2.87 -8.34 -15.73
N GLU A 246 -3.82 -7.54 -15.22
CA GLU A 246 -3.68 -6.10 -15.02
C GLU A 246 -3.28 -5.71 -13.57
N LEU A 247 -3.33 -6.62 -12.60
CA LEU A 247 -3.10 -6.33 -11.19
C LEU A 247 -1.69 -5.79 -10.92
N LEU A 248 -0.67 -6.36 -11.58
CA LEU A 248 0.71 -5.91 -11.45
C LEU A 248 0.86 -4.44 -11.82
N PHE A 249 0.28 -4.02 -12.94
CA PHE A 249 0.34 -2.64 -13.43
C PHE A 249 -0.43 -1.67 -12.53
N ALA A 250 -1.58 -2.09 -12.02
CA ALA A 250 -2.33 -1.33 -11.02
C ALA A 250 -1.53 -1.14 -9.72
N GLY A 251 -0.81 -2.18 -9.30
CA GLY A 251 0.11 -2.11 -8.16
C GLY A 251 1.22 -1.07 -8.36
N ILE A 252 1.82 -1.00 -9.55
CA ILE A 252 2.85 -0.01 -9.90
C ILE A 252 2.29 1.42 -9.84
N LEU A 253 1.08 1.65 -10.36
CA LEU A 253 0.40 2.95 -10.29
C LEU A 253 0.22 3.41 -8.84
N ILE A 254 -0.28 2.53 -7.97
CA ILE A 254 -0.50 2.85 -6.56
C ILE A 254 0.83 3.08 -5.83
N ALA A 255 1.85 2.25 -6.11
CA ALA A 255 3.17 2.36 -5.47
C ALA A 255 3.90 3.65 -5.87
N SER A 256 3.77 4.10 -7.13
CA SER A 256 4.40 5.34 -7.60
C SER A 256 3.77 6.62 -7.03
N LEU A 257 2.51 6.55 -6.57
CA LEU A 257 1.73 7.72 -6.13
C LEU A 257 2.46 8.55 -5.07
N GLY A 258 3.01 7.90 -4.03
CA GLY A 258 3.67 8.62 -2.92
C GLY A 258 4.83 9.48 -3.39
N ALA A 259 5.78 8.89 -4.12
CA ALA A 259 6.97 9.59 -4.59
C ALA A 259 6.65 10.71 -5.61
N VAL A 260 5.71 10.44 -6.53
CA VAL A 260 5.26 11.43 -7.51
C VAL A 260 4.56 12.61 -6.82
N MET A 261 3.75 12.32 -5.80
CA MET A 261 3.05 13.33 -5.00
C MET A 261 4.02 14.24 -4.25
N ASP A 262 5.05 13.66 -3.62
CA ASP A 262 6.04 14.41 -2.85
C ASP A 262 6.83 15.38 -3.74
N VAL A 263 7.22 14.94 -4.93
CA VAL A 263 7.92 15.78 -5.91
C VAL A 263 6.99 16.90 -6.42
N GLY A 264 5.76 16.57 -6.80
CA GLY A 264 4.78 17.57 -7.26
C GLY A 264 4.49 18.62 -6.19
N MET A 265 4.32 18.20 -4.94
CA MET A 265 4.06 19.11 -3.83
C MET A 265 5.26 20.01 -3.52
N SER A 266 6.46 19.45 -3.52
CA SER A 266 7.67 20.21 -3.21
C SER A 266 7.97 21.28 -4.27
N ILE A 267 7.84 20.93 -5.56
CA ILE A 267 8.00 21.91 -6.66
C ILE A 267 6.95 23.01 -6.55
N ALA A 268 5.67 22.64 -6.38
CA ALA A 268 4.59 23.60 -6.28
C ALA A 268 4.74 24.52 -5.04
N SER A 269 5.22 23.97 -3.92
CA SER A 269 5.52 24.74 -2.70
C SER A 269 6.64 25.75 -2.92
N THR A 270 7.75 25.30 -3.50
CA THR A 270 8.91 26.17 -3.75
C THR A 270 8.57 27.31 -4.72
N LEU A 271 7.83 27.01 -5.81
CA LEU A 271 7.41 28.02 -6.74
C LEU A 271 6.41 29.03 -6.15
N ASN A 272 5.54 28.58 -5.25
CA ASN A 272 4.67 29.47 -4.50
C ASN A 272 5.47 30.44 -3.62
N GLU A 273 6.44 29.92 -2.87
CA GLU A 273 7.33 30.71 -2.00
C GLU A 273 8.12 31.74 -2.81
N LEU A 274 8.75 31.32 -3.92
CA LEU A 274 9.48 32.23 -4.81
C LEU A 274 8.60 33.35 -5.36
N LYS A 275 7.36 33.02 -5.74
CA LYS A 275 6.42 34.01 -6.25
C LYS A 275 5.93 35.02 -5.19
N GLU A 276 5.78 34.54 -3.93
CA GLU A 276 5.44 35.41 -2.80
C GLU A 276 6.60 36.36 -2.45
N GLN A 277 7.85 35.90 -2.51
CA GLN A 277 9.04 36.73 -2.25
C GLN A 277 9.35 37.67 -3.40
N ASN A 278 9.16 37.25 -4.65
CA ASN A 278 9.37 38.10 -5.84
C ASN A 278 8.15 38.05 -6.77
N PRO A 279 7.16 38.93 -6.54
CA PRO A 279 5.93 39.01 -7.36
C PRO A 279 6.16 39.29 -8.84
N GLN A 280 7.31 39.87 -9.23
CA GLN A 280 7.64 40.23 -10.61
C GLN A 280 8.20 39.06 -11.44
N MET A 281 8.49 37.93 -10.84
CA MET A 281 9.01 36.75 -11.59
C MET A 281 8.09 36.38 -12.75
N MET A 282 8.71 36.24 -13.94
CA MET A 282 8.01 35.83 -15.15
C MET A 282 7.78 34.32 -15.21
N LEU A 283 6.86 33.86 -16.07
CA LEU A 283 6.54 32.46 -16.30
C LEU A 283 7.79 31.62 -16.58
N LYS A 284 8.69 32.12 -17.45
CA LYS A 284 9.92 31.41 -17.83
C LYS A 284 10.87 31.21 -16.64
N GLU A 285 11.03 32.21 -15.79
CA GLU A 285 11.88 32.16 -14.60
C GLU A 285 11.32 31.20 -13.57
N LEU A 286 9.99 31.23 -13.32
CA LEU A 286 9.31 30.29 -12.46
C LEU A 286 9.45 28.85 -12.97
N PHE A 287 9.23 28.63 -14.26
CA PHE A 287 9.40 27.31 -14.86
C PHE A 287 10.84 26.79 -14.69
N GLN A 288 11.81 27.64 -14.97
CA GLN A 288 13.23 27.28 -14.86
C GLN A 288 13.63 26.97 -13.40
N SER A 289 13.13 27.75 -12.44
CA SER A 289 13.30 27.49 -11.02
C SER A 289 12.67 26.14 -10.60
N GLY A 290 11.46 25.84 -11.07
CA GLY A 290 10.81 24.55 -10.84
C GLY A 290 11.58 23.38 -11.42
N MET A 291 12.11 23.54 -12.64
CA MET A 291 12.96 22.51 -13.25
C MET A 291 14.27 22.29 -12.49
N ASN A 292 14.88 23.35 -11.94
CA ASN A 292 16.11 23.21 -11.16
C ASN A 292 15.84 22.42 -9.86
N VAL A 293 14.84 22.85 -9.08
CA VAL A 293 14.42 22.12 -7.86
C VAL A 293 14.03 20.69 -8.18
N GLY A 294 13.28 20.49 -9.26
CA GLY A 294 12.85 19.15 -9.67
C GLY A 294 14.00 18.24 -10.09
N ARG A 295 15.06 18.76 -10.71
CA ARG A 295 16.27 17.98 -11.04
C ARG A 295 16.98 17.44 -9.80
N ASP A 296 17.09 18.24 -8.75
CA ASP A 296 17.69 17.82 -7.51
C ASP A 296 16.83 16.72 -6.83
N MET A 297 15.53 16.91 -6.83
CA MET A 297 14.58 15.98 -6.23
C MET A 297 14.47 14.66 -7.00
N MET A 298 14.41 14.69 -8.35
CA MET A 298 14.24 13.46 -9.13
C MET A 298 15.40 12.49 -8.91
N GLY A 299 16.63 12.97 -8.74
CA GLY A 299 17.80 12.13 -8.48
C GLY A 299 17.68 11.36 -7.16
N THR A 300 17.31 12.06 -6.09
CA THR A 300 17.16 11.45 -4.76
C THR A 300 15.94 10.52 -4.70
N MET A 301 14.80 10.91 -5.28
CA MET A 301 13.58 10.11 -5.27
C MET A 301 13.72 8.86 -6.13
N THR A 302 14.33 8.95 -7.32
CA THR A 302 14.62 7.78 -8.16
C THR A 302 15.49 6.76 -7.43
N ASN A 303 16.57 7.23 -6.78
CA ASN A 303 17.43 6.36 -6.00
C ASN A 303 16.68 5.68 -4.84
N THR A 304 15.85 6.43 -4.13
CA THR A 304 15.02 5.92 -3.02
C THR A 304 14.05 4.84 -3.52
N LEU A 305 13.38 5.04 -4.65
CA LEU A 305 12.46 4.06 -5.24
C LEU A 305 13.19 2.78 -5.64
N ILE A 306 14.30 2.91 -6.35
CA ILE A 306 15.10 1.73 -6.78
C ILE A 306 15.59 0.95 -5.55
N LEU A 307 16.11 1.63 -4.52
CA LEU A 307 16.56 0.98 -3.30
C LEU A 307 15.40 0.34 -2.52
N ALA A 308 14.22 0.97 -2.48
CA ALA A 308 13.05 0.41 -1.82
C ALA A 308 12.59 -0.90 -2.47
N PHE A 309 12.49 -0.95 -3.81
CA PHE A 309 12.15 -2.17 -4.53
C PHE A 309 13.25 -3.23 -4.40
N THR A 310 14.53 -2.85 -4.58
CA THR A 310 15.66 -3.76 -4.38
C THR A 310 15.68 -4.34 -2.96
N GLY A 311 15.41 -3.52 -1.93
CA GLY A 311 15.31 -3.96 -0.54
C GLY A 311 14.15 -4.92 -0.31
N GLY A 312 13.01 -4.71 -0.97
CA GLY A 312 11.87 -5.64 -0.95
C GLY A 312 12.20 -7.02 -1.52
N SER A 313 13.11 -7.05 -2.50
CA SER A 313 13.52 -8.27 -3.21
C SER A 313 14.82 -8.89 -2.71
N ILE A 314 15.27 -8.55 -1.50
CA ILE A 314 16.55 -9.04 -0.94
C ILE A 314 16.63 -10.58 -0.92
N ASN A 315 15.53 -11.29 -0.69
CA ASN A 315 15.48 -12.74 -0.70
C ASN A 315 15.84 -13.29 -2.10
N THR A 316 15.33 -12.68 -3.17
CA THR A 316 15.67 -13.05 -4.56
C THR A 316 17.15 -12.84 -4.82
N LEU A 317 17.71 -11.74 -4.35
CA LEU A 317 19.17 -11.48 -4.49
C LEU A 317 20.00 -12.49 -3.74
N VAL A 318 19.59 -12.93 -2.54
CA VAL A 318 20.26 -14.00 -1.78
C VAL A 318 20.22 -15.31 -2.56
N PHE A 319 19.09 -15.68 -3.18
CA PHE A 319 19.00 -16.88 -3.98
C PHE A 319 19.89 -16.79 -5.23
N ILE A 320 19.89 -15.66 -5.93
CA ILE A 320 20.76 -15.44 -7.09
C ILE A 320 22.23 -15.66 -6.71
N PHE A 321 22.65 -15.06 -5.61
CA PHE A 321 24.02 -15.17 -5.13
C PHE A 321 24.36 -16.59 -4.64
N ALA A 322 23.50 -17.18 -3.82
CA ALA A 322 23.76 -18.50 -3.21
C ALA A 322 23.76 -19.66 -4.20
N TYR A 323 22.91 -19.59 -5.22
CA TYR A 323 22.83 -20.59 -6.28
C TYR A 323 23.75 -20.29 -7.46
N ASN A 324 24.51 -19.21 -7.39
CA ASN A 324 25.45 -18.80 -8.43
C ASN A 324 24.83 -18.75 -9.83
N TYR A 325 23.64 -18.10 -9.93
CA TYR A 325 22.94 -18.00 -11.21
C TYR A 325 23.74 -17.20 -12.22
N GLY A 326 23.82 -17.72 -13.45
CA GLY A 326 24.49 -17.04 -14.55
C GLY A 326 23.72 -15.80 -15.03
N TYR A 327 24.42 -14.84 -15.63
CA TYR A 327 23.83 -13.58 -16.11
C TYR A 327 22.57 -13.78 -16.95
N GLN A 328 22.58 -14.75 -17.89
CA GLN A 328 21.41 -15.02 -18.74
C GLN A 328 20.20 -15.53 -17.97
N GLN A 329 20.40 -16.25 -16.87
CA GLN A 329 19.30 -16.67 -15.99
C GLN A 329 18.74 -15.47 -15.24
N VAL A 330 19.61 -14.67 -14.61
CA VAL A 330 19.20 -13.53 -13.77
C VAL A 330 18.41 -12.51 -14.57
N ILE A 331 18.93 -12.08 -15.73
CA ILE A 331 18.29 -11.02 -16.53
C ILE A 331 16.93 -11.46 -17.13
N ASN A 332 16.72 -12.78 -17.27
CA ASN A 332 15.48 -13.34 -17.80
C ASN A 332 14.53 -13.89 -16.70
N MET A 333 14.86 -13.73 -15.41
CA MET A 333 13.96 -14.09 -14.33
C MET A 333 12.80 -13.09 -14.25
N TYR A 334 11.55 -13.57 -14.24
CA TYR A 334 10.36 -12.72 -14.11
C TYR A 334 10.40 -11.85 -12.86
N SER A 335 10.81 -12.40 -11.71
CA SER A 335 10.92 -11.64 -10.46
C SER A 335 11.86 -10.45 -10.58
N VAL A 336 13.01 -10.62 -11.21
CA VAL A 336 14.00 -9.55 -11.47
C VAL A 336 13.44 -8.54 -12.47
N GLY A 337 12.83 -9.03 -13.56
CA GLY A 337 12.20 -8.18 -14.57
C GLY A 337 11.08 -7.31 -14.01
N ILE A 338 10.23 -7.85 -13.12
CA ILE A 338 9.16 -7.13 -12.44
C ILE A 338 9.73 -6.01 -11.55
N GLU A 339 10.76 -6.30 -10.75
CA GLU A 339 11.37 -5.31 -9.87
C GLU A 339 12.02 -4.17 -10.65
N ILE A 340 12.74 -4.50 -11.74
CA ILE A 340 13.30 -3.49 -12.63
C ILE A 340 12.18 -2.65 -13.26
N MET A 341 11.11 -3.28 -13.74
CA MET A 341 9.96 -2.59 -14.32
C MET A 341 9.29 -1.64 -13.32
N GLN A 342 9.08 -2.08 -12.08
CA GLN A 342 8.49 -1.27 -11.01
C GLN A 342 9.38 -0.06 -10.69
N GLY A 343 10.67 -0.29 -10.48
CA GLY A 343 11.64 0.76 -10.16
C GLY A 343 11.74 1.80 -11.27
N LEU A 344 11.92 1.36 -12.52
CA LEU A 344 12.06 2.26 -13.66
C LEU A 344 10.76 3.02 -13.98
N SER A 345 9.62 2.33 -14.01
CA SER A 345 8.34 2.97 -14.33
C SER A 345 7.94 4.01 -13.29
N SER A 346 8.09 3.68 -11.99
CA SER A 346 7.82 4.63 -10.91
C SER A 346 8.76 5.84 -10.97
N SER A 347 10.04 5.61 -11.26
CA SER A 347 11.04 6.68 -11.42
C SER A 347 10.72 7.58 -12.63
N LEU A 348 10.29 7.01 -13.75
CA LEU A 348 9.87 7.78 -14.92
C LEU A 348 8.63 8.63 -14.63
N GLY A 349 7.70 8.12 -13.80
CA GLY A 349 6.56 8.90 -13.30
C GLY A 349 7.01 10.14 -12.51
N VAL A 350 7.99 9.97 -11.61
CA VAL A 350 8.60 11.07 -10.85
C VAL A 350 9.28 12.08 -11.79
N ILE A 351 10.08 11.61 -12.74
CA ILE A 351 10.79 12.47 -13.71
C ILE A 351 9.81 13.28 -14.54
N MET A 352 8.72 12.65 -15.01
CA MET A 352 7.70 13.35 -15.81
C MET A 352 6.84 14.33 -14.99
N ALA A 353 6.66 14.09 -13.71
CA ALA A 353 5.97 15.02 -12.83
C ALA A 353 6.71 16.36 -12.69
N VAL A 354 8.05 16.38 -12.82
CA VAL A 354 8.87 17.60 -12.69
C VAL A 354 8.48 18.66 -13.71
N PRO A 355 8.61 18.43 -15.04
CA PRO A 355 8.26 19.44 -16.02
C PRO A 355 6.77 19.80 -16.01
N VAL A 356 5.89 18.83 -15.78
CA VAL A 356 4.45 19.03 -15.74
C VAL A 356 4.05 19.94 -14.58
N THR A 357 4.49 19.63 -13.36
CA THR A 357 4.19 20.45 -12.17
C THR A 357 4.80 21.86 -12.31
N SER A 358 6.06 21.93 -12.76
CA SER A 358 6.76 23.20 -12.96
C SER A 358 6.01 24.11 -13.94
N TRP A 359 5.54 23.53 -15.05
CA TRP A 359 4.79 24.29 -16.06
C TRP A 359 3.42 24.75 -15.55
N ILE A 360 2.65 23.85 -14.93
CA ILE A 360 1.32 24.16 -14.40
C ILE A 360 1.42 25.22 -13.29
N ALA A 361 2.37 25.07 -12.35
CA ALA A 361 2.58 26.03 -11.29
C ALA A 361 2.99 27.41 -11.83
N ALA A 362 3.98 27.46 -12.75
CA ALA A 362 4.40 28.71 -13.38
C ALA A 362 3.24 29.38 -14.10
N PHE A 363 2.41 28.66 -14.83
CA PHE A 363 1.24 29.17 -15.51
C PHE A 363 0.19 29.74 -14.54
N LEU A 364 -0.16 29.02 -13.48
CA LEU A 364 -1.14 29.44 -12.48
C LEU A 364 -0.70 30.70 -11.71
N TYR A 365 0.61 30.87 -11.49
CA TYR A 365 1.15 32.03 -10.78
C TYR A 365 1.37 33.24 -11.68
N SER A 366 1.64 33.05 -12.98
CA SER A 366 1.81 34.17 -13.93
C SER A 366 0.48 34.86 -14.28
N LYS A 367 -0.64 34.13 -14.29
CA LYS A 367 -1.97 34.63 -14.70
C LYS A 367 -2.56 35.73 -13.79
N ASN A 368 -1.95 36.05 -12.66
CA ASN A 368 -2.43 37.06 -11.72
C ASN A 368 -1.78 38.48 -11.98
N GLN A 369 -1.12 38.68 -13.11
CA GLN A 369 -0.53 39.97 -13.46
C GLN A 369 -1.44 40.85 -14.36
N LYS A 370 -2.76 40.53 -14.44
CA LYS A 370 -3.76 41.41 -15.09
C LYS A 370 -4.63 42.11 -14.07
#